data_0e72bccf801ef66ce60426cfaa94c77b
#
_entry.id   0e72bccf801ef66ce60426cfaa94c77b
#
_cell.length_a   1.000
_cell.length_b   1.000
_cell.length_c   1.000
_cell.angle_alpha   90.00
_cell.angle_beta   90.00
_cell.angle_gamma   90.00
#
_symmetry.space_group_name_H-M   'P 1'
#
loop_
_entity.id
_entity.type
_entity.pdbx_description
1 polymer ?
#
loop_
_entity_poly.entity_id
_entity_poly.type
_entity_poly.pdbx_seq_one_letter_code
_entity_poly.pdbx_strand_id
1 'polypeptide(L)'
;MTAAPAEARFRPISLDAVNFLLADVRGALGPYLNVFLVTQQNWSQSEVGVVTTVGGLLSLLVQTPIGGAIDKTRAKRGAIVLALVVLALGAVVIFAAPRFWPVAIANTLMATVGDVFGPAVAALTLGLYTRKQLARRLGRNSAFDHAGNVAIAVAAGAVGYMFSQRAVFLLVPVFSLLAGLAVLSIPAGAIDDDRARDLRDDPGQPAQAAGYSILFKSHPLVIFGLCVMLFHLGNAALLPLVGQKLAAAYPREATAMMSACIVAAQLVMLPIAVLVGHKADVWGRKPLFLVGFAVLPLRAVLYTLSDNSFWLIGVQVLDGVGAGIFGALTPLVIADIMRGTGRYNLAQGAVATVQGIGASLSGLAAGVIVDHFGYSATFLSAGGAALVALVVFAWRMPETAELPASGVAGKA
;
A
#
# COMPACT_ATOMS: atom_id res chain seq x y z
N MET A 1 -25.94 39.31 -22.28
CA MET A 1 -25.19 38.09 -22.56
C MET A 1 -23.89 38.17 -21.77
N THR A 2 -23.88 37.66 -20.56
CA THR A 2 -22.67 37.53 -19.73
C THR A 2 -21.92 36.31 -20.21
N ALA A 3 -20.71 36.51 -20.73
CA ALA A 3 -19.82 35.42 -21.13
C ALA A 3 -19.62 34.48 -19.94
N ALA A 4 -19.93 33.19 -20.13
CA ALA A 4 -19.59 32.16 -19.15
C ALA A 4 -18.08 32.23 -18.87
N PRO A 5 -17.64 32.15 -17.60
CA PRO A 5 -16.22 32.15 -17.28
C PRO A 5 -15.56 30.98 -18.02
N ALA A 6 -14.44 31.26 -18.71
CA ALA A 6 -13.67 30.26 -19.40
C ALA A 6 -13.35 29.13 -18.38
N GLU A 7 -13.95 27.95 -18.57
CA GLU A 7 -13.64 26.76 -17.78
C GLU A 7 -12.11 26.57 -17.87
N ALA A 8 -11.45 26.72 -16.72
CA ALA A 8 -10.02 26.52 -16.62
C ALA A 8 -9.71 25.08 -17.05
N ARG A 9 -9.21 24.90 -18.28
CA ARG A 9 -8.96 23.60 -18.89
C ARG A 9 -7.91 22.86 -18.04
N PHE A 10 -8.37 21.88 -17.28
CA PHE A 10 -7.51 20.97 -16.55
C PHE A 10 -6.67 20.11 -17.51
N ARG A 11 -5.37 19.99 -17.25
CA ARG A 11 -4.47 19.10 -17.98
C ARG A 11 -4.40 17.73 -17.30
N PRO A 12 -4.83 16.62 -17.93
CA PRO A 12 -4.78 15.28 -17.32
C PRO A 12 -3.38 14.88 -16.83
N ILE A 13 -2.32 15.40 -17.46
CA ILE A 13 -0.92 15.16 -17.09
C ILE A 13 -0.56 15.64 -15.68
N SER A 14 -1.25 16.67 -15.16
CA SER A 14 -1.00 17.13 -13.78
C SER A 14 -1.35 16.07 -12.75
N LEU A 15 -2.49 15.37 -12.93
CA LEU A 15 -2.88 14.29 -12.03
C LEU A 15 -2.05 13.02 -12.27
N ASP A 16 -1.57 12.78 -13.50
CA ASP A 16 -0.61 11.71 -13.79
C ASP A 16 0.70 11.95 -13.02
N ALA A 17 1.23 13.18 -13.10
CA ALA A 17 2.43 13.59 -12.37
C ALA A 17 2.25 13.48 -10.84
N VAL A 18 1.08 13.85 -10.30
CA VAL A 18 0.77 13.68 -8.88
C VAL A 18 0.86 12.20 -8.47
N ASN A 19 0.21 11.29 -9.19
CA ASN A 19 0.26 9.86 -8.85
C ASN A 19 1.68 9.29 -8.99
N PHE A 20 2.40 9.67 -10.03
CA PHE A 20 3.79 9.23 -10.25
C PHE A 20 4.75 9.71 -9.14
N LEU A 21 4.66 11.00 -8.76
CA LEU A 21 5.58 11.63 -7.81
C LEU A 21 5.22 11.32 -6.34
N LEU A 22 3.95 11.01 -6.05
CA LEU A 22 3.51 10.59 -4.71
C LEU A 22 3.79 9.13 -4.39
N ALA A 23 4.07 8.28 -5.39
CA ALA A 23 4.17 6.84 -5.26
C ALA A 23 4.86 6.39 -3.94
N ASP A 24 6.11 6.00 -3.96
CA ASP A 24 6.81 5.54 -2.75
C ASP A 24 7.15 6.68 -1.74
N VAL A 25 7.05 7.96 -2.16
CA VAL A 25 7.29 9.13 -1.28
C VAL A 25 6.30 9.16 -0.11
N ARG A 26 5.04 8.80 -0.34
CA ARG A 26 4.01 8.70 0.72
C ARG A 26 4.37 7.68 1.80
N GLY A 27 5.11 6.62 1.44
CA GLY A 27 5.65 5.61 2.36
C GLY A 27 7.00 6.01 2.98
N ALA A 28 7.49 7.24 2.70
CA ALA A 28 8.70 7.82 3.26
C ALA A 28 9.95 6.93 3.09
N LEU A 29 9.99 6.12 2.02
CA LEU A 29 11.08 5.16 1.76
C LEU A 29 11.29 4.18 2.92
N GLY A 30 10.20 3.74 3.59
CA GLY A 30 10.22 2.92 4.80
C GLY A 30 11.17 1.72 4.76
N PRO A 31 11.21 0.89 3.69
CA PRO A 31 12.16 -0.20 3.57
C PRO A 31 13.62 0.25 3.64
N TYR A 32 13.97 1.37 3.01
CA TYR A 32 15.33 1.93 3.06
C TYR A 32 15.69 2.46 4.44
N LEU A 33 14.70 3.03 5.16
CA LEU A 33 14.88 3.49 6.54
C LEU A 33 15.29 2.34 7.44
N ASN A 34 14.59 1.21 7.37
CA ASN A 34 14.89 0.03 8.19
C ASN A 34 16.31 -0.48 7.93
N VAL A 35 16.69 -0.61 6.65
CA VAL A 35 18.06 -1.03 6.28
C VAL A 35 19.11 -0.05 6.81
N PHE A 36 18.91 1.26 6.61
CA PHE A 36 19.82 2.30 7.06
C PHE A 36 20.02 2.30 8.58
N LEU A 37 18.95 2.21 9.36
CA LEU A 37 19.03 2.24 10.82
C LEU A 37 19.80 1.05 11.37
N VAL A 38 19.55 -0.15 10.84
CA VAL A 38 20.25 -1.36 11.29
C VAL A 38 21.70 -1.38 10.84
N THR A 39 21.98 -1.10 9.55
CA THR A 39 23.30 -1.35 8.96
C THR A 39 24.28 -0.18 9.10
N GLN A 40 23.78 1.06 9.24
CA GLN A 40 24.59 2.26 9.31
C GLN A 40 24.55 2.96 10.68
N GLN A 41 23.45 2.77 11.42
CA GLN A 41 23.27 3.38 12.74
C GLN A 41 23.37 2.38 13.89
N ASN A 42 23.57 1.08 13.58
CA ASN A 42 23.70 -0.02 14.53
C ASN A 42 22.51 -0.14 15.50
N TRP A 43 21.30 0.16 15.02
CA TRP A 43 20.10 -0.08 15.81
C TRP A 43 19.80 -1.58 15.86
N SER A 44 19.26 -2.04 17.00
CA SER A 44 18.67 -3.37 17.07
C SER A 44 17.43 -3.48 16.17
N GLN A 45 17.13 -4.68 15.75
CA GLN A 45 15.92 -4.94 14.98
C GLN A 45 14.66 -4.61 15.78
N SER A 46 14.70 -4.86 17.09
CA SER A 46 13.61 -4.51 18.02
C SER A 46 13.39 -3.00 18.11
N GLU A 47 14.44 -2.17 18.16
CA GLU A 47 14.30 -0.71 18.15
C GLU A 47 13.63 -0.21 16.89
N VAL A 48 14.03 -0.70 15.72
CA VAL A 48 13.39 -0.38 14.44
C VAL A 48 11.94 -0.86 14.44
N GLY A 49 11.69 -2.07 14.94
CA GLY A 49 10.35 -2.64 15.08
C GLY A 49 9.44 -1.80 15.97
N VAL A 50 9.93 -1.31 17.11
CA VAL A 50 9.17 -0.41 18.01
C VAL A 50 8.79 0.88 17.30
N VAL A 51 9.73 1.54 16.65
CA VAL A 51 9.50 2.82 15.95
C VAL A 51 8.48 2.66 14.83
N THR A 52 8.61 1.63 14.01
CA THR A 52 7.69 1.38 12.88
C THR A 52 6.31 0.95 13.37
N THR A 53 6.23 0.11 14.40
CA THR A 53 4.96 -0.36 14.98
C THR A 53 4.21 0.79 15.64
N VAL A 54 4.86 1.57 16.49
CA VAL A 54 4.22 2.72 17.17
C VAL A 54 3.75 3.74 16.14
N GLY A 55 4.60 4.09 15.18
CA GLY A 55 4.22 5.01 14.09
C GLY A 55 3.02 4.51 13.29
N GLY A 56 3.01 3.24 12.90
CA GLY A 56 1.92 2.62 12.14
C GLY A 56 0.61 2.54 12.94
N LEU A 57 0.65 2.13 14.21
CA LEU A 57 -0.57 2.06 15.03
C LEU A 57 -1.14 3.44 15.32
N LEU A 58 -0.30 4.45 15.59
CA LEU A 58 -0.76 5.83 15.78
C LEU A 58 -1.35 6.41 14.51
N SER A 59 -0.76 6.12 13.34
CA SER A 59 -1.31 6.48 12.03
C SER A 59 -2.72 5.90 11.84
N LEU A 60 -2.93 4.62 12.13
CA LEU A 60 -4.26 3.98 12.01
C LEU A 60 -5.33 4.64 12.88
N LEU A 61 -4.98 5.13 14.08
CA LEU A 61 -5.93 5.81 14.97
C LEU A 61 -6.43 7.13 14.37
N VAL A 62 -5.60 7.82 13.59
CA VAL A 62 -5.95 9.12 13.01
C VAL A 62 -6.39 9.04 11.55
N GLN A 63 -6.22 7.90 10.88
CA GLN A 63 -6.59 7.69 9.48
C GLN A 63 -8.05 8.03 9.20
N THR A 64 -8.99 7.52 10.02
CA THR A 64 -10.43 7.81 9.86
C THR A 64 -10.77 9.28 10.09
N PRO A 65 -10.31 9.95 11.18
CA PRO A 65 -10.45 11.39 11.35
C PRO A 65 -9.87 12.21 10.18
N ILE A 66 -8.70 11.83 9.67
CA ILE A 66 -8.06 12.49 8.51
C ILE A 66 -8.95 12.36 7.27
N GLY A 67 -9.42 11.15 6.95
CA GLY A 67 -10.33 10.93 5.83
C GLY A 67 -11.56 11.82 5.91
N GLY A 68 -12.23 11.85 7.07
CA GLY A 68 -13.38 12.71 7.31
C GLY A 68 -13.08 14.21 7.22
N ALA A 69 -11.88 14.65 7.59
CA ALA A 69 -11.46 16.04 7.43
C ALA A 69 -11.20 16.39 5.95
N ILE A 70 -10.62 15.48 5.18
CA ILE A 70 -10.41 15.65 3.74
C ILE A 70 -11.74 15.73 2.99
N ASP A 71 -12.72 14.92 3.35
CA ASP A 71 -14.05 14.95 2.73
C ASP A 71 -14.75 16.30 2.96
N LYS A 72 -14.61 16.88 4.15
CA LYS A 72 -15.24 18.16 4.52
C LYS A 72 -14.52 19.37 3.94
N THR A 73 -13.19 19.30 3.72
CA THR A 73 -12.43 20.46 3.27
C THR A 73 -12.62 20.75 1.78
N ARG A 74 -12.65 22.04 1.42
CA ARG A 74 -12.48 22.50 0.04
C ARG A 74 -11.02 22.70 -0.35
N ALA A 75 -10.11 22.66 0.62
CA ALA A 75 -8.69 22.90 0.43
C ALA A 75 -7.89 21.61 0.20
N LYS A 76 -8.45 20.64 -0.58
CA LYS A 76 -7.80 19.32 -0.81
C LYS A 76 -6.36 19.43 -1.32
N ARG A 77 -6.09 20.39 -2.24
CA ARG A 77 -4.74 20.69 -2.74
C ARG A 77 -3.81 21.16 -1.61
N GLY A 78 -4.32 22.05 -0.74
CA GLY A 78 -3.57 22.57 0.41
C GLY A 78 -3.23 21.47 1.42
N ALA A 79 -4.16 20.55 1.66
CA ALA A 79 -3.94 19.39 2.53
C ALA A 79 -2.81 18.47 2.01
N ILE A 80 -2.79 18.19 0.70
CA ILE A 80 -1.70 17.42 0.07
C ILE A 80 -0.36 18.17 0.20
N VAL A 81 -0.33 19.47 -0.10
CA VAL A 81 0.91 20.26 0.00
C VAL A 81 1.42 20.32 1.44
N LEU A 82 0.55 20.51 2.42
CA LEU A 82 0.94 20.48 3.84
C LEU A 82 1.51 19.12 4.24
N ALA A 83 0.87 18.02 3.83
CA ALA A 83 1.37 16.69 4.10
C ALA A 83 2.76 16.45 3.45
N LEU A 84 2.96 16.93 2.22
CA LEU A 84 4.26 16.87 1.54
C LEU A 84 5.36 17.68 2.28
N VAL A 85 5.03 18.84 2.83
CA VAL A 85 5.96 19.61 3.65
C VAL A 85 6.36 18.85 4.91
N VAL A 86 5.41 18.21 5.59
CA VAL A 86 5.70 17.39 6.78
C VAL A 86 6.58 16.20 6.42
N LEU A 87 6.29 15.50 5.30
CA LEU A 87 7.15 14.42 4.81
C LEU A 87 8.58 14.89 4.52
N ALA A 88 8.71 16.01 3.82
CA ALA A 88 10.02 16.58 3.47
C ALA A 88 10.82 16.94 4.73
N LEU A 89 10.19 17.60 5.71
CA LEU A 89 10.82 17.96 6.98
C LEU A 89 11.20 16.71 7.78
N GLY A 90 10.32 15.72 7.86
CA GLY A 90 10.62 14.45 8.54
C GLY A 90 11.82 13.72 7.92
N ALA A 91 11.91 13.67 6.60
CA ALA A 91 13.05 13.07 5.91
C ALA A 91 14.35 13.84 6.14
N VAL A 92 14.30 15.19 6.18
CA VAL A 92 15.45 16.02 6.54
C VAL A 92 15.88 15.79 7.99
N VAL A 93 14.93 15.59 8.93
CA VAL A 93 15.25 15.23 10.32
C VAL A 93 15.94 13.87 10.39
N ILE A 94 15.45 12.85 9.68
CA ILE A 94 16.09 11.53 9.60
C ILE A 94 17.50 11.65 9.02
N PHE A 95 17.66 12.43 7.95
CA PHE A 95 18.98 12.71 7.36
C PHE A 95 19.91 13.42 8.33
N ALA A 96 19.45 14.46 9.05
CA ALA A 96 20.30 15.31 9.90
C ALA A 96 20.63 14.66 11.25
N ALA A 97 19.67 13.98 11.86
CA ALA A 97 19.75 13.46 13.23
C ALA A 97 19.19 12.03 13.34
N PRO A 98 19.91 10.99 12.85
CA PRO A 98 19.44 9.60 12.87
C PRO A 98 19.58 8.97 14.27
N ARG A 99 18.96 9.60 15.28
CA ARG A 99 18.89 9.16 16.66
C ARG A 99 17.47 8.69 16.96
N PHE A 100 17.30 7.87 18.00
CA PHE A 100 16.04 7.22 18.32
C PHE A 100 14.85 8.20 18.35
N TRP A 101 14.86 9.20 19.20
CA TRP A 101 13.73 10.12 19.35
C TRP A 101 13.42 10.97 18.12
N PRO A 102 14.41 11.63 17.47
CA PRO A 102 14.14 12.34 16.21
C PRO A 102 13.56 11.45 15.13
N VAL A 103 14.10 10.24 14.95
CA VAL A 103 13.58 9.26 13.96
C VAL A 103 12.19 8.78 14.34
N ALA A 104 11.95 8.44 15.62
CA ALA A 104 10.64 7.97 16.07
C ALA A 104 9.55 9.02 15.85
N ILE A 105 9.82 10.28 16.20
CA ILE A 105 8.88 11.38 16.00
C ILE A 105 8.67 11.63 14.50
N ALA A 106 9.75 11.74 13.73
CA ALA A 106 9.67 11.98 12.29
C ALA A 106 8.91 10.85 11.59
N ASN A 107 9.24 9.58 11.85
CA ASN A 107 8.57 8.42 11.26
C ASN A 107 7.06 8.39 11.62
N THR A 108 6.70 8.68 12.86
CA THR A 108 5.30 8.72 13.29
C THR A 108 4.53 9.84 12.59
N LEU A 109 5.09 11.05 12.50
CA LEU A 109 4.48 12.17 11.78
C LEU A 109 4.34 11.86 10.28
N MET A 110 5.39 11.30 9.67
CA MET A 110 5.39 10.93 8.25
C MET A 110 4.36 9.83 7.96
N ALA A 111 4.26 8.79 8.80
CA ALA A 111 3.24 7.76 8.68
C ALA A 111 1.83 8.35 8.76
N THR A 112 1.59 9.21 9.77
CA THR A 112 0.30 9.86 10.00
C THR A 112 -0.14 10.74 8.81
N VAL A 113 0.77 11.56 8.26
CA VAL A 113 0.41 12.40 7.11
C VAL A 113 0.36 11.61 5.80
N GLY A 114 1.00 10.46 5.73
CA GLY A 114 0.89 9.51 4.62
C GLY A 114 -0.55 9.11 4.32
N ASP A 115 -1.38 9.00 5.34
CA ASP A 115 -2.80 8.66 5.22
C ASP A 115 -3.67 9.76 4.57
N VAL A 116 -3.16 10.99 4.46
CA VAL A 116 -3.84 12.10 3.74
C VAL A 116 -3.89 11.83 2.23
N PHE A 117 -2.85 11.23 1.65
CA PHE A 117 -2.69 11.18 0.20
C PHE A 117 -3.74 10.33 -0.49
N GLY A 118 -4.06 9.15 0.06
CA GLY A 118 -5.06 8.25 -0.52
C GLY A 118 -6.43 8.93 -0.71
N PRO A 119 -7.08 9.37 0.38
CA PRO A 119 -8.36 10.07 0.32
C PRO A 119 -8.31 11.37 -0.51
N ALA A 120 -7.24 12.16 -0.39
CA ALA A 120 -7.14 13.44 -1.08
C ALA A 120 -6.97 13.27 -2.60
N VAL A 121 -6.15 12.32 -3.06
CA VAL A 121 -5.99 12.01 -4.50
C VAL A 121 -7.28 11.38 -5.06
N ALA A 122 -7.94 10.52 -4.30
CA ALA A 122 -9.24 9.98 -4.69
C ALA A 122 -10.28 11.09 -4.85
N ALA A 123 -10.39 12.00 -3.88
CA ALA A 123 -11.30 13.15 -3.95
C ALA A 123 -10.97 14.11 -5.10
N LEU A 124 -9.68 14.37 -5.41
CA LEU A 124 -9.27 15.11 -6.59
C LEU A 124 -9.72 14.39 -7.88
N THR A 125 -9.54 13.07 -7.94
CA THR A 125 -9.94 12.29 -9.10
C THR A 125 -11.45 12.34 -9.33
N LEU A 126 -12.26 12.20 -8.26
CA LEU A 126 -13.71 12.31 -8.31
C LEU A 126 -14.17 13.72 -8.72
N GLY A 127 -13.54 14.76 -8.19
CA GLY A 127 -13.87 16.16 -8.51
C GLY A 127 -13.53 16.57 -9.94
N LEU A 128 -12.54 15.93 -10.56
CA LEU A 128 -12.03 16.27 -11.89
C LEU A 128 -12.67 15.47 -13.04
N TYR A 129 -13.22 14.27 -12.76
CA TYR A 129 -13.71 13.34 -13.77
C TYR A 129 -15.16 12.94 -13.53
N THR A 130 -15.88 12.68 -14.62
CA THR A 130 -17.25 12.15 -14.56
C THR A 130 -17.25 10.66 -14.22
N ARG A 131 -18.35 10.13 -13.66
CA ARG A 131 -18.50 8.69 -13.35
C ARG A 131 -18.18 7.77 -14.54
N LYS A 132 -18.54 8.17 -15.77
CA LYS A 132 -18.24 7.40 -17.00
C LYS A 132 -16.73 7.27 -17.28
N GLN A 133 -15.95 8.26 -16.84
CA GLN A 133 -14.49 8.30 -17.07
C GLN A 133 -13.71 7.70 -15.88
N LEU A 134 -14.37 7.53 -14.73
CA LEU A 134 -13.72 7.25 -13.45
C LEU A 134 -12.93 5.93 -13.48
N ALA A 135 -13.53 4.83 -13.96
CA ALA A 135 -12.88 3.53 -13.99
C ALA A 135 -11.58 3.56 -14.82
N ARG A 136 -11.65 4.16 -16.00
CA ARG A 136 -10.45 4.33 -16.88
C ARG A 136 -9.40 5.22 -16.21
N ARG A 137 -9.85 6.28 -15.51
CA ARG A 137 -8.95 7.20 -14.81
C ARG A 137 -8.26 6.55 -13.62
N LEU A 138 -8.98 5.80 -12.79
CA LEU A 138 -8.40 5.06 -11.67
C LEU A 138 -7.36 4.05 -12.13
N GLY A 139 -7.62 3.31 -13.21
CA GLY A 139 -6.62 2.43 -13.82
C GLY A 139 -5.37 3.19 -14.28
N ARG A 140 -5.52 4.40 -14.86
CA ARG A 140 -4.41 5.25 -15.24
C ARG A 140 -3.64 5.79 -14.02
N ASN A 141 -4.32 6.19 -12.95
CA ASN A 141 -3.69 6.60 -11.69
C ASN A 141 -2.81 5.47 -11.15
N SER A 142 -3.34 4.24 -11.10
CA SER A 142 -2.59 3.07 -10.64
C SER A 142 -1.36 2.79 -11.51
N ALA A 143 -1.46 2.90 -12.84
CA ALA A 143 -0.33 2.70 -13.73
C ALA A 143 0.79 3.73 -13.49
N PHE A 144 0.44 5.01 -13.28
CA PHE A 144 1.42 6.05 -12.94
C PHE A 144 2.01 5.87 -11.53
N ASP A 145 1.22 5.41 -10.55
CA ASP A 145 1.70 5.06 -9.20
C ASP A 145 2.75 3.94 -9.27
N HIS A 146 2.48 2.85 -9.98
CA HIS A 146 3.46 1.77 -10.16
C HIS A 146 4.72 2.22 -10.91
N ALA A 147 4.57 3.02 -11.95
CA ALA A 147 5.72 3.59 -12.66
C ALA A 147 6.55 4.50 -11.75
N GLY A 148 5.90 5.29 -10.89
CA GLY A 148 6.54 6.11 -9.87
C GLY A 148 7.32 5.28 -8.86
N ASN A 149 6.74 4.20 -8.34
CA ASN A 149 7.41 3.28 -7.41
C ASN A 149 8.71 2.72 -8.03
N VAL A 150 8.66 2.29 -9.30
CA VAL A 150 9.86 1.83 -10.02
C VAL A 150 10.88 2.96 -10.16
N ALA A 151 10.45 4.15 -10.59
CA ALA A 151 11.36 5.28 -10.81
C ALA A 151 12.04 5.73 -9.51
N ILE A 152 11.29 5.83 -8.41
CA ILE A 152 11.83 6.20 -7.10
C ILE A 152 12.77 5.11 -6.57
N ALA A 153 12.43 3.82 -6.74
CA ALA A 153 13.31 2.73 -6.35
C ALA A 153 14.65 2.77 -7.13
N VAL A 154 14.61 3.01 -8.45
CA VAL A 154 15.82 3.18 -9.27
C VAL A 154 16.62 4.39 -8.81
N ALA A 155 15.97 5.54 -8.57
CA ALA A 155 16.63 6.75 -8.08
C ALA A 155 17.27 6.52 -6.69
N ALA A 156 16.57 5.84 -5.78
CA ALA A 156 17.08 5.49 -4.45
C ALA A 156 18.30 4.56 -4.54
N GLY A 157 18.25 3.55 -5.40
CA GLY A 157 19.38 2.67 -5.67
C GLY A 157 20.60 3.42 -6.20
N ALA A 158 20.41 4.29 -7.18
CA ALA A 158 21.47 5.12 -7.76
C ALA A 158 22.07 6.09 -6.72
N VAL A 159 21.23 6.85 -6.00
CA VAL A 159 21.69 7.78 -4.98
C VAL A 159 22.40 7.06 -3.84
N GLY A 160 21.88 5.94 -3.38
CA GLY A 160 22.49 5.15 -2.32
C GLY A 160 23.83 4.57 -2.72
N TYR A 161 23.99 4.12 -3.97
CA TYR A 161 25.24 3.58 -4.51
C TYR A 161 26.29 4.69 -4.76
N MET A 162 25.87 5.81 -5.37
CA MET A 162 26.79 6.89 -5.77
C MET A 162 27.23 7.78 -4.61
N PHE A 163 26.36 7.96 -3.60
CA PHE A 163 26.62 8.87 -2.49
C PHE A 163 26.61 8.12 -1.14
N SER A 164 25.43 7.78 -0.60
CA SER A 164 25.29 7.02 0.65
C SER A 164 23.84 6.57 0.85
N GLN A 165 23.61 5.54 1.68
CA GLN A 165 22.27 5.14 2.11
C GLN A 165 21.51 6.30 2.76
N ARG A 166 22.21 7.16 3.53
CA ARG A 166 21.65 8.35 4.17
C ARG A 166 21.13 9.38 3.15
N ALA A 167 21.84 9.58 2.03
CA ALA A 167 21.47 10.51 0.98
C ALA A 167 20.13 10.19 0.30
N VAL A 168 19.69 8.92 0.36
CA VAL A 168 18.41 8.47 -0.19
C VAL A 168 17.23 9.26 0.40
N PHE A 169 17.30 9.63 1.68
CA PHE A 169 16.22 10.41 2.33
C PHE A 169 16.05 11.81 1.75
N LEU A 170 17.07 12.36 1.08
CA LEU A 170 16.96 13.64 0.37
C LEU A 170 16.11 13.56 -0.92
N LEU A 171 15.81 12.37 -1.39
CA LEU A 171 14.85 12.19 -2.49
C LEU A 171 13.43 12.61 -2.04
N VAL A 172 13.06 12.37 -0.77
CA VAL A 172 11.73 12.72 -0.26
C VAL A 172 11.43 14.21 -0.42
N PRO A 173 12.24 15.17 0.06
CA PRO A 173 11.97 16.59 -0.18
C PRO A 173 11.99 16.98 -1.66
N VAL A 174 12.84 16.38 -2.50
CA VAL A 174 12.86 16.64 -3.95
C VAL A 174 11.57 16.22 -4.60
N PHE A 175 11.14 14.96 -4.39
CA PHE A 175 9.90 14.47 -4.96
C PHE A 175 8.67 15.16 -4.34
N SER A 176 8.70 15.51 -3.05
CA SER A 176 7.65 16.29 -2.38
C SER A 176 7.47 17.66 -3.01
N LEU A 177 8.58 18.36 -3.32
CA LEU A 177 8.53 19.65 -4.03
C LEU A 177 7.89 19.48 -5.41
N LEU A 178 8.35 18.52 -6.21
CA LEU A 178 7.83 18.27 -7.55
C LEU A 178 6.35 17.86 -7.50
N ALA A 179 5.95 17.00 -6.55
CA ALA A 179 4.57 16.60 -6.33
C ALA A 179 3.70 17.79 -5.93
N GLY A 180 4.20 18.66 -5.04
CA GLY A 180 3.53 19.89 -4.64
C GLY A 180 3.30 20.84 -5.83
N LEU A 181 4.29 21.01 -6.69
CA LEU A 181 4.15 21.79 -7.93
C LEU A 181 3.12 21.15 -8.88
N ALA A 182 3.13 19.82 -9.02
CA ALA A 182 2.15 19.10 -9.82
C ALA A 182 0.71 19.28 -9.26
N VAL A 183 0.52 19.19 -7.95
CA VAL A 183 -0.78 19.43 -7.30
C VAL A 183 -1.24 20.88 -7.50
N LEU A 184 -0.35 21.85 -7.34
CA LEU A 184 -0.67 23.26 -7.51
C LEU A 184 -0.96 23.64 -8.98
N SER A 185 -0.43 22.88 -9.94
CA SER A 185 -0.74 23.06 -11.36
C SER A 185 -2.18 22.65 -11.73
N ILE A 186 -2.90 21.94 -10.87
CA ILE A 186 -4.32 21.64 -11.03
C ILE A 186 -5.12 22.88 -10.64
N PRO A 187 -5.88 23.55 -11.56
CA PRO A 187 -6.65 24.73 -11.22
C PRO A 187 -7.70 24.42 -10.14
N ALA A 188 -7.81 25.27 -9.12
CA ALA A 188 -8.81 25.07 -8.07
C ALA A 188 -10.24 25.06 -8.61
N GLY A 189 -10.54 25.93 -9.57
CA GLY A 189 -11.87 26.01 -10.20
C GLY A 189 -12.24 24.85 -11.13
N ALA A 190 -11.28 23.93 -11.42
CA ALA A 190 -11.55 22.72 -12.18
C ALA A 190 -12.09 21.58 -11.28
N ILE A 191 -11.94 21.69 -9.96
CA ILE A 191 -12.36 20.67 -9.00
C ILE A 191 -13.80 20.94 -8.59
N ASP A 192 -14.72 20.04 -8.97
CA ASP A 192 -16.11 20.07 -8.49
C ASP A 192 -16.15 19.47 -7.07
N ASP A 193 -16.28 20.35 -6.07
CA ASP A 193 -16.24 19.95 -4.65
C ASP A 193 -17.42 19.06 -4.24
N ASP A 194 -18.60 19.22 -4.87
CA ASP A 194 -19.76 18.38 -4.56
C ASP A 194 -19.57 16.98 -5.11
N ARG A 195 -18.99 16.88 -6.30
CA ARG A 195 -18.60 15.61 -6.91
C ARG A 195 -17.47 14.93 -6.16
N ALA A 196 -16.50 15.71 -5.70
CA ALA A 196 -15.37 15.23 -4.88
C ALA A 196 -15.80 14.66 -3.52
N ARG A 197 -17.01 15.01 -3.04
CA ARG A 197 -17.64 14.49 -1.82
C ARG A 197 -18.64 13.38 -2.09
N ASP A 198 -18.81 12.96 -3.35
CA ASP A 198 -19.83 12.00 -3.79
C ASP A 198 -21.27 12.41 -3.40
N LEU A 199 -21.53 13.73 -3.30
CA LEU A 199 -22.83 14.29 -2.91
C LEU A 199 -23.83 14.39 -4.06
N ARG A 200 -23.38 14.23 -5.31
CA ARG A 200 -24.24 14.17 -6.51
C ARG A 200 -24.60 12.73 -6.80
N ASP A 201 -25.54 12.26 -6.06
CA ASP A 201 -25.86 10.86 -6.03
C ASP A 201 -26.84 10.31 -7.02
N ASP A 202 -26.69 8.99 -7.24
CA ASP A 202 -27.62 8.06 -7.83
C ASP A 202 -28.97 8.08 -7.10
N PRO A 203 -30.11 8.32 -7.80
CA PRO A 203 -31.44 8.22 -7.22
C PRO A 203 -31.83 6.81 -6.73
N GLY A 204 -30.91 5.85 -6.82
CA GLY A 204 -31.14 4.42 -6.54
C GLY A 204 -30.46 3.83 -5.31
N GLN A 205 -29.76 4.62 -4.47
CA GLN A 205 -29.24 4.04 -3.23
C GLN A 205 -30.37 3.77 -2.23
N PRO A 206 -30.37 2.58 -1.57
CA PRO A 206 -31.41 2.25 -0.60
C PRO A 206 -31.40 3.29 0.53
N ALA A 207 -32.56 3.85 0.86
CA ALA A 207 -32.77 4.90 1.86
C ALA A 207 -32.29 4.53 3.28
N GLN A 208 -31.88 3.29 3.52
CA GLN A 208 -31.35 2.80 4.80
C GLN A 208 -30.18 1.84 4.56
N ALA A 209 -28.97 2.36 4.67
CA ALA A 209 -27.80 1.49 4.75
C ALA A 209 -27.83 0.66 6.05
N ALA A 210 -27.41 -0.60 6.00
CA ALA A 210 -27.32 -1.49 7.16
C ALA A 210 -26.53 -0.83 8.31
N GLY A 211 -26.85 -1.14 9.57
CA GLY A 211 -26.13 -0.62 10.72
C GLY A 211 -24.65 -1.07 10.73
N TYR A 212 -23.81 -0.37 11.51
CA TYR A 212 -22.37 -0.73 11.66
C TYR A 212 -22.14 -2.16 12.14
N SER A 213 -23.12 -2.75 12.84
CA SER A 213 -23.06 -4.13 13.31
C SER A 213 -22.90 -5.16 12.19
N ILE A 214 -23.18 -4.82 10.93
CA ILE A 214 -22.98 -5.70 9.78
C ILE A 214 -21.55 -6.17 9.64
N LEU A 215 -20.57 -5.33 10.02
CA LEU A 215 -19.15 -5.67 9.96
C LEU A 215 -18.81 -6.90 10.82
N PHE A 216 -19.45 -7.02 12.00
CA PHE A 216 -19.21 -8.12 12.94
C PHE A 216 -20.16 -9.31 12.72
N LYS A 217 -21.32 -9.07 12.12
CA LYS A 217 -22.30 -10.10 11.81
C LYS A 217 -22.01 -10.86 10.52
N SER A 218 -21.25 -10.26 9.61
CA SER A 218 -20.83 -10.91 8.36
C SER A 218 -19.65 -11.84 8.62
N HIS A 219 -19.92 -13.13 8.88
CA HIS A 219 -18.88 -14.14 9.08
C HIS A 219 -17.82 -14.14 7.95
N PRO A 220 -18.18 -14.09 6.65
CA PRO A 220 -17.18 -14.04 5.59
C PRO A 220 -16.27 -12.81 5.68
N LEU A 221 -16.80 -11.62 6.04
CA LEU A 221 -16.01 -10.41 6.19
C LEU A 221 -15.02 -10.51 7.36
N VAL A 222 -15.46 -11.04 8.50
CA VAL A 222 -14.60 -11.22 9.68
C VAL A 222 -13.49 -12.22 9.39
N ILE A 223 -13.80 -13.35 8.75
CA ILE A 223 -12.81 -14.37 8.34
C ILE A 223 -11.81 -13.74 7.35
N PHE A 224 -12.31 -13.04 6.34
CA PHE A 224 -11.48 -12.37 5.36
C PHE A 224 -10.54 -11.35 6.00
N GLY A 225 -11.07 -10.47 6.87
CA GLY A 225 -10.28 -9.48 7.60
C GLY A 225 -9.20 -10.11 8.47
N LEU A 226 -9.52 -11.20 9.21
CA LEU A 226 -8.54 -11.94 10.01
C LEU A 226 -7.43 -12.55 9.15
N CYS A 227 -7.78 -13.18 8.02
CA CYS A 227 -6.79 -13.76 7.11
C CYS A 227 -5.88 -12.68 6.51
N VAL A 228 -6.44 -11.52 6.10
CA VAL A 228 -5.67 -10.39 5.59
C VAL A 228 -4.74 -9.82 6.67
N MET A 229 -5.20 -9.70 7.91
CA MET A 229 -4.38 -9.25 9.04
C MET A 229 -3.19 -10.19 9.28
N LEU A 230 -3.43 -11.50 9.37
CA LEU A 230 -2.37 -12.50 9.59
C LEU A 230 -1.38 -12.55 8.42
N PHE A 231 -1.88 -12.42 7.18
CA PHE A 231 -1.01 -12.34 6.01
C PHE A 231 -0.07 -11.14 6.10
N HIS A 232 -0.58 -9.95 6.41
CA HIS A 232 0.23 -8.74 6.51
C HIS A 232 1.14 -8.72 7.74
N LEU A 233 0.75 -9.40 8.83
CA LEU A 233 1.64 -9.67 9.96
C LEU A 233 2.88 -10.47 9.52
N GLY A 234 2.72 -11.47 8.65
CA GLY A 234 3.83 -12.23 8.09
C GLY A 234 4.59 -11.48 6.98
N ASN A 235 3.94 -10.62 6.20
CA ASN A 235 4.50 -10.06 4.97
C ASN A 235 5.29 -8.77 5.17
N ALA A 236 4.82 -7.83 5.99
CA ALA A 236 5.28 -6.44 5.95
C ALA A 236 6.77 -6.27 6.30
N ALA A 237 7.31 -7.09 7.20
CA ALA A 237 8.73 -7.04 7.57
C ALA A 237 9.66 -7.77 6.60
N LEU A 238 9.17 -8.63 5.69
CA LEU A 238 10.03 -9.50 4.87
C LEU A 238 10.95 -8.72 3.94
N LEU A 239 10.42 -7.72 3.23
CA LEU A 239 11.22 -6.90 2.32
C LEU A 239 12.34 -6.14 3.05
N PRO A 240 12.09 -5.41 4.15
CA PRO A 240 13.16 -4.83 4.97
C PRO A 240 14.20 -5.85 5.44
N LEU A 241 13.80 -7.02 5.92
CA LEU A 241 14.71 -8.05 6.42
C LEU A 241 15.62 -8.62 5.32
N VAL A 242 15.07 -8.85 4.12
CA VAL A 242 15.87 -9.25 2.95
C VAL A 242 16.86 -8.14 2.59
N GLY A 243 16.41 -6.87 2.59
CA GLY A 243 17.28 -5.72 2.35
C GLY A 243 18.42 -5.63 3.37
N GLN A 244 18.17 -5.88 4.65
CA GLN A 244 19.19 -5.90 5.71
C GLN A 244 20.17 -7.07 5.52
N LYS A 245 19.69 -8.25 5.16
CA LYS A 245 20.53 -9.42 4.87
C LYS A 245 21.44 -9.16 3.67
N LEU A 246 20.93 -8.55 2.62
CA LEU A 246 21.70 -8.11 1.46
C LEU A 246 22.71 -7.03 1.84
N ALA A 247 22.34 -6.06 2.69
CA ALA A 247 23.22 -5.00 3.14
C ALA A 247 24.36 -5.49 4.04
N ALA A 248 24.13 -6.52 4.84
CA ALA A 248 25.18 -7.17 5.64
C ALA A 248 26.23 -7.87 4.76
N ALA A 249 25.78 -8.51 3.67
CA ALA A 249 26.69 -9.20 2.74
C ALA A 249 27.38 -8.22 1.75
N TYR A 250 26.67 -7.16 1.32
CA TYR A 250 27.11 -6.21 0.29
C TYR A 250 26.82 -4.76 0.75
N PRO A 251 27.57 -4.22 1.74
CA PRO A 251 27.29 -2.91 2.34
C PRO A 251 27.29 -1.76 1.35
N ARG A 252 28.15 -1.79 0.33
CA ARG A 252 28.25 -0.74 -0.69
C ARG A 252 27.06 -0.75 -1.66
N GLU A 253 26.59 -1.92 -2.02
CA GLU A 253 25.49 -2.15 -2.97
C GLU A 253 24.13 -2.28 -2.30
N ALA A 254 24.07 -2.19 -0.99
CA ALA A 254 22.86 -2.45 -0.18
C ALA A 254 21.61 -1.77 -0.71
N THR A 255 21.68 -0.48 -1.00
CA THR A 255 20.53 0.30 -1.51
C THR A 255 20.14 -0.11 -2.92
N ALA A 256 21.12 -0.39 -3.79
CA ALA A 256 20.87 -0.86 -5.16
C ALA A 256 20.20 -2.24 -5.16
N MET A 257 20.63 -3.14 -4.29
CA MET A 257 20.02 -4.47 -4.12
C MET A 257 18.61 -4.39 -3.55
N MET A 258 18.39 -3.50 -2.56
CA MET A 258 17.04 -3.21 -2.05
C MET A 258 16.13 -2.68 -3.15
N SER A 259 16.62 -1.76 -3.97
CA SER A 259 15.91 -1.25 -5.14
C SER A 259 15.60 -2.34 -6.15
N ALA A 260 16.53 -3.25 -6.41
CA ALA A 260 16.33 -4.40 -7.28
C ALA A 260 15.19 -5.31 -6.77
N CYS A 261 15.10 -5.52 -5.46
CA CYS A 261 13.99 -6.27 -4.85
C CYS A 261 12.63 -5.59 -5.13
N ILE A 262 12.55 -4.27 -4.93
CA ILE A 262 11.33 -3.49 -5.18
C ILE A 262 10.96 -3.54 -6.66
N VAL A 263 11.90 -3.28 -7.55
CA VAL A 263 11.67 -3.31 -9.00
C VAL A 263 11.23 -4.71 -9.46
N ALA A 264 11.87 -5.78 -8.98
CA ALA A 264 11.50 -7.14 -9.31
C ALA A 264 10.04 -7.45 -8.94
N ALA A 265 9.60 -7.04 -7.74
CA ALA A 265 8.22 -7.19 -7.31
C ALA A 265 7.25 -6.38 -8.17
N GLN A 266 7.55 -5.11 -8.46
CA GLN A 266 6.69 -4.21 -9.24
C GLN A 266 6.50 -4.68 -10.69
N LEU A 267 7.55 -5.21 -11.32
CA LEU A 267 7.48 -5.72 -12.70
C LEU A 267 6.52 -6.90 -12.85
N VAL A 268 6.34 -7.68 -11.79
CA VAL A 268 5.44 -8.85 -11.79
C VAL A 268 4.04 -8.48 -11.27
N MET A 269 3.95 -7.55 -10.33
CA MET A 269 2.70 -7.17 -9.69
C MET A 269 1.66 -6.67 -10.71
N LEU A 270 2.06 -5.81 -11.64
CA LEU A 270 1.14 -5.22 -12.62
C LEU A 270 0.56 -6.26 -13.59
N PRO A 271 1.36 -7.10 -14.29
CA PRO A 271 0.82 -8.17 -15.14
C PRO A 271 -0.10 -9.14 -14.39
N ILE A 272 0.25 -9.50 -13.16
CA ILE A 272 -0.57 -10.39 -12.32
C ILE A 272 -1.90 -9.72 -11.96
N ALA A 273 -1.89 -8.45 -11.54
CA ALA A 273 -3.13 -7.72 -11.24
C ALA A 273 -4.07 -7.64 -12.46
N VAL A 274 -3.52 -7.40 -13.65
CA VAL A 274 -4.28 -7.39 -14.91
C VAL A 274 -4.85 -8.77 -15.22
N LEU A 275 -4.03 -9.82 -15.13
CA LEU A 275 -4.45 -11.21 -15.37
C LEU A 275 -5.59 -11.61 -14.42
N VAL A 276 -5.41 -11.35 -13.13
CA VAL A 276 -6.38 -11.67 -12.08
C VAL A 276 -7.68 -10.89 -12.31
N GLY A 277 -7.60 -9.58 -12.59
CA GLY A 277 -8.76 -8.76 -12.90
C GLY A 277 -9.61 -9.31 -14.06
N HIS A 278 -8.98 -9.87 -15.10
CA HIS A 278 -9.67 -10.49 -16.23
C HIS A 278 -10.22 -11.90 -15.94
N LYS A 279 -9.58 -12.65 -15.04
CA LYS A 279 -9.90 -14.07 -14.79
C LYS A 279 -10.70 -14.30 -13.52
N ALA A 280 -10.84 -13.31 -12.66
CA ALA A 280 -11.48 -13.44 -11.37
C ALA A 280 -12.95 -13.92 -11.43
N ASP A 281 -13.69 -13.54 -12.49
CA ASP A 281 -15.08 -13.97 -12.69
C ASP A 281 -15.21 -15.41 -13.24
N VAL A 282 -14.15 -15.91 -13.88
CA VAL A 282 -14.12 -17.24 -14.51
C VAL A 282 -13.50 -18.29 -13.59
N TRP A 283 -12.36 -17.94 -12.97
CA TRP A 283 -11.63 -18.86 -12.11
C TRP A 283 -12.13 -18.86 -10.65
N GLY A 284 -12.94 -17.87 -10.29
CA GLY A 284 -13.40 -17.65 -8.92
C GLY A 284 -12.43 -16.82 -8.07
N ARG A 285 -12.97 -16.18 -7.03
CA ARG A 285 -12.18 -15.35 -6.10
C ARG A 285 -11.31 -16.21 -5.19
N LYS A 286 -11.92 -17.26 -4.62
CA LYS A 286 -11.26 -18.13 -3.63
C LYS A 286 -10.04 -18.86 -4.17
N PRO A 287 -10.04 -19.55 -5.33
CA PRO A 287 -8.86 -20.21 -5.87
C PRO A 287 -7.69 -19.25 -6.11
N LEU A 288 -7.99 -18.07 -6.68
CA LEU A 288 -6.96 -17.05 -6.92
C LEU A 288 -6.36 -16.51 -5.62
N PHE A 289 -7.19 -16.24 -4.59
CA PHE A 289 -6.69 -15.83 -3.29
C PHE A 289 -5.88 -16.93 -2.59
N LEU A 290 -6.24 -18.19 -2.73
CA LEU A 290 -5.44 -19.31 -2.19
C LEU A 290 -4.03 -19.31 -2.77
N VAL A 291 -3.86 -19.03 -4.07
CA VAL A 291 -2.55 -18.82 -4.67
C VAL A 291 -1.83 -17.63 -4.02
N GLY A 292 -2.52 -16.49 -3.85
CA GLY A 292 -1.94 -15.30 -3.21
C GLY A 292 -1.48 -15.57 -1.77
N PHE A 293 -2.30 -16.29 -0.98
CA PHE A 293 -1.91 -16.68 0.39
C PHE A 293 -0.77 -17.70 0.41
N ALA A 294 -0.72 -18.65 -0.52
CA ALA A 294 0.31 -19.69 -0.58
C ALA A 294 1.69 -19.16 -0.96
N VAL A 295 1.75 -18.07 -1.72
CA VAL A 295 3.02 -17.44 -2.14
C VAL A 295 3.87 -17.04 -0.95
N LEU A 296 3.30 -16.51 0.13
CA LEU A 296 4.07 -16.00 1.27
C LEU A 296 4.76 -17.12 2.09
N PRO A 297 4.11 -18.21 2.49
CA PRO A 297 4.82 -19.34 3.11
C PRO A 297 5.93 -19.91 2.21
N LEU A 298 5.68 -19.99 0.90
CA LEU A 298 6.69 -20.41 -0.07
C LEU A 298 7.91 -19.47 -0.07
N ARG A 299 7.67 -18.14 -0.16
CA ARG A 299 8.74 -17.13 -0.07
C ARG A 299 9.56 -17.27 1.21
N ALA A 300 8.85 -17.42 2.35
CA ALA A 300 9.47 -17.54 3.65
C ALA A 300 10.48 -18.71 3.70
N VAL A 301 10.10 -19.87 3.18
CA VAL A 301 11.01 -21.03 3.06
C VAL A 301 12.15 -20.74 2.10
N LEU A 302 11.86 -20.20 0.91
CA LEU A 302 12.89 -19.93 -0.10
C LEU A 302 13.97 -18.96 0.40
N TYR A 303 13.63 -17.98 1.25
CA TYR A 303 14.59 -17.06 1.85
C TYR A 303 15.58 -17.74 2.84
N THR A 304 15.26 -18.94 3.32
CA THR A 304 16.16 -19.70 4.21
C THR A 304 17.12 -20.62 3.48
N LEU A 305 16.92 -20.86 2.17
CA LEU A 305 17.66 -21.85 1.41
C LEU A 305 19.00 -21.33 0.87
N SER A 306 19.13 -20.01 0.68
CA SER A 306 20.37 -19.43 0.12
C SER A 306 20.53 -17.96 0.50
N ASP A 307 21.78 -17.55 0.71
CA ASP A 307 22.18 -16.16 0.96
C ASP A 307 22.66 -15.45 -0.31
N ASN A 308 22.60 -16.14 -1.45
CA ASN A 308 22.98 -15.56 -2.73
C ASN A 308 22.05 -14.38 -3.07
N SER A 309 22.63 -13.22 -3.43
CA SER A 309 21.87 -12.00 -3.72
C SER A 309 20.90 -12.16 -4.89
N PHE A 310 21.30 -12.86 -5.95
CA PHE A 310 20.42 -13.12 -7.10
C PHE A 310 19.25 -14.03 -6.73
N TRP A 311 19.49 -14.99 -5.82
CA TRP A 311 18.43 -15.83 -5.27
C TRP A 311 17.43 -15.02 -4.47
N LEU A 312 17.90 -14.20 -3.52
CA LEU A 312 17.05 -13.38 -2.66
C LEU A 312 16.21 -12.38 -3.45
N ILE A 313 16.83 -11.72 -4.46
CA ILE A 313 16.12 -10.83 -5.39
C ILE A 313 15.13 -11.62 -6.26
N GLY A 314 15.51 -12.80 -6.74
CA GLY A 314 14.64 -13.67 -7.53
C GLY A 314 13.40 -14.13 -6.75
N VAL A 315 13.56 -14.48 -5.48
CA VAL A 315 12.43 -14.85 -4.59
C VAL A 315 11.48 -13.67 -4.39
N GLN A 316 11.96 -12.42 -4.46
CA GLN A 316 11.14 -11.23 -4.34
C GLN A 316 10.12 -11.06 -5.49
N VAL A 317 10.34 -11.70 -6.64
CA VAL A 317 9.33 -11.79 -7.72
C VAL A 317 8.01 -12.36 -7.23
N LEU A 318 8.05 -13.32 -6.30
CA LEU A 318 6.87 -13.90 -5.68
C LEU A 318 6.07 -12.88 -4.85
N ASP A 319 6.73 -11.87 -4.29
CA ASP A 319 6.02 -10.75 -3.63
C ASP A 319 5.10 -10.02 -4.61
N GLY A 320 5.59 -9.76 -5.82
CA GLY A 320 4.79 -9.17 -6.89
C GLY A 320 3.56 -10.01 -7.25
N VAL A 321 3.69 -11.34 -7.24
CA VAL A 321 2.54 -12.24 -7.46
C VAL A 321 1.51 -12.07 -6.35
N GLY A 322 1.93 -12.14 -5.09
CA GLY A 322 1.04 -11.95 -3.94
C GLY A 322 0.37 -10.58 -3.96
N ALA A 323 1.15 -9.51 -4.08
CA ALA A 323 0.65 -8.14 -4.09
C ALA A 323 -0.32 -7.87 -5.26
N GLY A 324 -0.04 -8.40 -6.46
CA GLY A 324 -0.93 -8.29 -7.62
C GLY A 324 -2.28 -8.97 -7.40
N ILE A 325 -2.29 -10.16 -6.80
CA ILE A 325 -3.52 -10.89 -6.47
C ILE A 325 -4.31 -10.12 -5.40
N PHE A 326 -3.69 -9.75 -4.28
CA PHE A 326 -4.34 -9.02 -3.19
C PHE A 326 -4.90 -7.68 -3.64
N GLY A 327 -4.12 -6.90 -4.39
CA GLY A 327 -4.54 -5.59 -4.89
C GLY A 327 -5.77 -5.67 -5.81
N ALA A 328 -5.83 -6.67 -6.67
CA ALA A 328 -6.96 -6.85 -7.60
C ALA A 328 -8.20 -7.45 -6.93
N LEU A 329 -8.03 -8.45 -6.05
CA LEU A 329 -9.17 -9.23 -5.53
C LEU A 329 -9.78 -8.67 -4.24
N THR A 330 -9.01 -7.98 -3.38
CA THR A 330 -9.54 -7.48 -2.10
C THR A 330 -10.78 -6.61 -2.29
N PRO A 331 -10.80 -5.61 -3.19
CA PRO A 331 -12.00 -4.82 -3.44
C PRO A 331 -13.17 -5.65 -3.96
N LEU A 332 -12.90 -6.65 -4.81
CA LEU A 332 -13.93 -7.51 -5.41
C LEU A 332 -14.60 -8.39 -4.36
N VAL A 333 -13.80 -9.07 -3.51
CA VAL A 333 -14.33 -9.92 -2.43
C VAL A 333 -15.16 -9.10 -1.45
N ILE A 334 -14.69 -7.89 -1.07
CA ILE A 334 -15.46 -7.01 -0.18
C ILE A 334 -16.76 -6.58 -0.86
N ALA A 335 -16.75 -6.25 -2.15
CA ALA A 335 -17.94 -5.88 -2.90
C ALA A 335 -18.94 -7.04 -2.97
N ASP A 336 -18.47 -8.26 -3.22
CA ASP A 336 -19.31 -9.46 -3.27
C ASP A 336 -19.96 -9.72 -1.90
N ILE A 337 -19.20 -9.67 -0.80
CA ILE A 337 -19.71 -9.90 0.57
C ILE A 337 -20.71 -8.81 0.99
N MET A 338 -20.48 -7.56 0.59
CA MET A 338 -21.30 -6.41 0.99
C MET A 338 -22.42 -6.07 0.01
N ARG A 339 -22.65 -6.90 -0.99
CA ARG A 339 -23.70 -6.69 -1.99
C ARG A 339 -25.07 -6.50 -1.33
N GLY A 340 -25.78 -5.45 -1.73
CA GLY A 340 -27.11 -5.11 -1.21
C GLY A 340 -27.14 -4.50 0.19
N THR A 341 -26.00 -4.31 0.87
CA THR A 341 -25.97 -3.71 2.22
C THR A 341 -25.79 -2.21 2.22
N GLY A 342 -25.31 -1.59 1.11
CA GLY A 342 -24.92 -0.18 1.05
C GLY A 342 -23.71 0.18 1.91
N ARG A 343 -22.89 -0.80 2.34
CA ARG A 343 -21.76 -0.64 3.29
C ARG A 343 -20.40 -1.06 2.74
N TYR A 344 -20.23 -1.05 1.42
CA TYR A 344 -18.96 -1.41 0.79
C TYR A 344 -17.76 -0.60 1.32
N ASN A 345 -17.85 0.73 1.30
CA ASN A 345 -16.73 1.60 1.73
C ASN A 345 -16.41 1.41 3.22
N LEU A 346 -17.43 1.20 4.07
CA LEU A 346 -17.22 0.92 5.48
C LEU A 346 -16.47 -0.40 5.70
N ALA A 347 -16.85 -1.45 4.97
CA ALA A 347 -16.18 -2.75 5.05
C ALA A 347 -14.75 -2.69 4.49
N GLN A 348 -14.53 -1.96 3.40
CA GLN A 348 -13.20 -1.73 2.85
C GLN A 348 -12.29 -1.01 3.85
N GLY A 349 -12.80 0.04 4.51
CA GLY A 349 -12.08 0.74 5.58
C GLY A 349 -11.75 -0.18 6.76
N ALA A 350 -12.69 -1.01 7.20
CA ALA A 350 -12.48 -1.97 8.28
C ALA A 350 -11.42 -3.02 7.92
N VAL A 351 -11.45 -3.58 6.70
CA VAL A 351 -10.43 -4.52 6.23
C VAL A 351 -9.07 -3.84 6.12
N ALA A 352 -9.00 -2.62 5.60
CA ALA A 352 -7.76 -1.84 5.52
C ALA A 352 -7.18 -1.56 6.92
N THR A 353 -8.03 -1.28 7.92
CA THR A 353 -7.60 -1.08 9.31
C THR A 353 -6.97 -2.34 9.90
N VAL A 354 -7.63 -3.50 9.79
CA VAL A 354 -7.06 -4.75 10.33
C VAL A 354 -5.82 -5.20 9.57
N GLN A 355 -5.75 -4.96 8.26
CA GLN A 355 -4.55 -5.11 7.46
C GLN A 355 -3.40 -4.26 8.00
N GLY A 356 -3.66 -2.98 8.26
CA GLY A 356 -2.69 -2.05 8.83
C GLY A 356 -2.21 -2.44 10.22
N ILE A 357 -3.10 -2.98 11.08
CA ILE A 357 -2.72 -3.54 12.37
C ILE A 357 -1.72 -4.70 12.19
N GLY A 358 -2.04 -5.65 11.32
CA GLY A 358 -1.13 -6.76 11.01
C GLY A 358 0.22 -6.29 10.49
N ALA A 359 0.22 -5.36 9.53
CA ALA A 359 1.44 -4.79 8.98
C ALA A 359 2.27 -4.02 10.02
N SER A 360 1.63 -3.23 10.89
CA SER A 360 2.32 -2.48 11.94
C SER A 360 2.97 -3.40 12.98
N LEU A 361 2.27 -4.45 13.41
CA LEU A 361 2.80 -5.42 14.38
C LEU A 361 3.92 -6.28 13.79
N SER A 362 3.96 -6.44 12.46
CA SER A 362 4.98 -7.23 11.76
C SER A 362 6.40 -6.79 12.08
N GLY A 363 6.65 -5.47 12.10
CA GLY A 363 7.98 -4.91 12.37
C GLY A 363 8.51 -5.30 13.76
N LEU A 364 7.68 -5.15 14.80
CA LEU A 364 8.06 -5.50 16.17
C LEU A 364 8.23 -7.02 16.34
N ALA A 365 7.27 -7.81 15.84
CA ALA A 365 7.35 -9.26 15.94
C ALA A 365 8.61 -9.80 15.23
N ALA A 366 8.86 -9.33 14.01
CA ALA A 366 10.03 -9.71 13.26
C ALA A 366 11.34 -9.25 13.93
N GLY A 367 11.37 -8.00 14.42
CA GLY A 367 12.55 -7.45 15.10
C GLY A 367 12.96 -8.27 16.33
N VAL A 368 12.01 -8.58 17.22
CA VAL A 368 12.26 -9.42 18.40
C VAL A 368 12.74 -10.81 18.01
N ILE A 369 12.12 -11.44 16.99
CA ILE A 369 12.54 -12.79 16.58
C ILE A 369 13.93 -12.76 15.93
N VAL A 370 14.27 -11.75 15.13
CA VAL A 370 15.61 -11.63 14.54
C VAL A 370 16.67 -11.47 15.62
N ASP A 371 16.44 -10.59 16.58
CA ASP A 371 17.43 -10.29 17.63
C ASP A 371 17.75 -11.53 18.51
N HIS A 372 16.78 -12.44 18.70
CA HIS A 372 16.96 -13.62 19.55
C HIS A 372 17.24 -14.92 18.79
N PHE A 373 16.69 -15.07 17.58
CA PHE A 373 16.67 -16.33 16.84
C PHE A 373 17.21 -16.22 15.40
N GLY A 374 17.53 -15.00 14.96
CA GLY A 374 18.09 -14.72 13.62
C GLY A 374 17.08 -14.71 12.49
N TYR A 375 17.58 -14.40 11.29
CA TYR A 375 16.74 -14.17 10.09
C TYR A 375 15.92 -15.39 9.65
N SER A 376 16.54 -16.59 9.66
CA SER A 376 15.85 -17.81 9.19
C SER A 376 14.64 -18.15 10.05
N ALA A 377 14.76 -18.04 11.38
CA ALA A 377 13.64 -18.24 12.31
C ALA A 377 12.53 -17.21 12.06
N THR A 378 12.90 -15.96 11.77
CA THR A 378 11.95 -14.89 11.48
C THR A 378 11.20 -15.13 10.17
N PHE A 379 11.89 -15.51 9.10
CA PHE A 379 11.23 -15.86 7.83
C PHE A 379 10.25 -17.02 8.02
N LEU A 380 10.65 -18.09 8.72
CA LEU A 380 9.77 -19.23 8.96
C LEU A 380 8.59 -18.88 9.85
N SER A 381 8.76 -18.04 10.88
CA SER A 381 7.67 -17.56 11.73
C SER A 381 6.66 -16.72 10.96
N ALA A 382 7.15 -15.83 10.09
CA ALA A 382 6.33 -15.03 9.17
C ALA A 382 5.56 -15.94 8.18
N GLY A 383 6.23 -16.95 7.62
CA GLY A 383 5.61 -17.98 6.79
C GLY A 383 4.57 -18.80 7.54
N GLY A 384 4.82 -19.10 8.82
CA GLY A 384 3.88 -19.80 9.71
C GLY A 384 2.59 -19.00 9.92
N ALA A 385 2.69 -17.70 10.19
CA ALA A 385 1.53 -16.81 10.31
C ALA A 385 0.69 -16.78 9.01
N ALA A 386 1.36 -16.70 7.87
CA ALA A 386 0.71 -16.74 6.56
C ALA A 386 0.11 -18.10 6.24
N LEU A 387 0.75 -19.20 6.67
CA LEU A 387 0.20 -20.56 6.52
C LEU A 387 -1.09 -20.73 7.33
N VAL A 388 -1.14 -20.19 8.56
CA VAL A 388 -2.38 -20.15 9.35
C VAL A 388 -3.47 -19.39 8.60
N ALA A 389 -3.14 -18.21 8.04
CA ALA A 389 -4.09 -17.44 7.23
C ALA A 389 -4.59 -18.25 6.01
N LEU A 390 -3.69 -18.93 5.29
CA LEU A 390 -4.02 -19.78 4.15
C LEU A 390 -4.99 -20.92 4.56
N VAL A 391 -4.69 -21.62 5.64
CA VAL A 391 -5.52 -22.73 6.14
C VAL A 391 -6.90 -22.24 6.57
N VAL A 392 -6.97 -21.16 7.36
CA VAL A 392 -8.24 -20.56 7.77
C VAL A 392 -9.06 -20.10 6.57
N PHE A 393 -8.41 -19.45 5.61
CA PHE A 393 -9.06 -19.01 4.37
C PHE A 393 -9.60 -20.20 3.55
N ALA A 394 -8.79 -21.22 3.38
CA ALA A 394 -9.18 -22.43 2.62
C ALA A 394 -10.41 -23.10 3.22
N TRP A 395 -10.49 -23.22 4.55
CA TRP A 395 -11.57 -23.97 5.22
C TRP A 395 -12.81 -23.12 5.47
N ARG A 396 -12.67 -21.86 5.82
CA ARG A 396 -13.76 -21.02 6.34
C ARG A 396 -14.30 -20.01 5.34
N MET A 397 -13.48 -19.60 4.34
CA MET A 397 -13.93 -18.62 3.38
C MET A 397 -14.75 -19.28 2.27
N PRO A 398 -16.00 -18.86 2.03
CA PRO A 398 -16.77 -19.33 0.88
C PRO A 398 -16.23 -18.76 -0.43
N GLU A 399 -16.59 -19.34 -1.58
CA GLU A 399 -16.47 -18.67 -2.87
C GLU A 399 -17.45 -17.48 -2.91
N THR A 400 -16.99 -16.33 -3.33
CA THR A 400 -17.80 -15.09 -3.39
C THR A 400 -18.21 -14.70 -4.81
N ALA A 401 -17.53 -15.25 -5.84
CA ALA A 401 -17.93 -15.04 -7.23
C ALA A 401 -19.22 -15.81 -7.56
N GLU A 402 -20.10 -15.15 -8.31
CA GLU A 402 -21.17 -15.85 -9.03
C GLU A 402 -20.55 -16.54 -10.26
N LEU A 403 -20.05 -17.75 -10.07
CA LEU A 403 -19.51 -18.51 -11.20
C LEU A 403 -20.64 -18.84 -12.19
N PRO A 404 -20.40 -18.73 -13.52
CA PRO A 404 -21.35 -19.20 -14.49
C PRO A 404 -21.69 -20.65 -14.17
N ALA A 405 -22.98 -20.99 -14.08
CA ALA A 405 -23.41 -22.36 -13.86
C ALA A 405 -22.66 -23.25 -14.83
N SER A 406 -21.87 -24.19 -14.30
CA SER A 406 -21.16 -25.17 -15.12
C SER A 406 -22.20 -25.82 -16.00
N GLY A 407 -22.17 -25.52 -17.31
CA GLY A 407 -23.14 -26.04 -18.26
C GLY A 407 -23.19 -27.55 -18.09
N VAL A 408 -24.30 -28.03 -17.58
CA VAL A 408 -24.71 -29.39 -17.82
C VAL A 408 -24.74 -29.52 -19.33
N ALA A 409 -23.69 -30.12 -19.88
CA ALA A 409 -23.65 -30.52 -21.29
C ALA A 409 -24.86 -31.40 -21.50
N GLY A 410 -25.93 -30.80 -22.03
CA GLY A 410 -27.06 -31.55 -22.50
C GLY A 410 -26.57 -32.55 -23.53
N LYS A 411 -26.55 -33.83 -23.16
CA LYS A 411 -26.62 -34.90 -24.13
C LYS A 411 -27.97 -34.77 -24.83
N ALA A 412 -27.94 -34.41 -26.06
CA ALA A 412 -28.96 -34.70 -27.04
C ALA A 412 -28.28 -35.32 -28.26
#